data_97fa716550a15e3ada7bb1f37ab5c267
#
_entry.id   97fa716550a15e3ada7bb1f37ab5c267
#
_cell.length_a   1.000
_cell.length_b   1.000
_cell.length_c   1.000
_cell.angle_alpha   90.00
_cell.angle_beta   90.00
_cell.angle_gamma   90.00
#
_symmetry.space_group_name_H-M   'P 1'
#
loop_
_entity.id
_entity.type
_entity.pdbx_description
1 polymer ?
#
loop_
_entity_poly.entity_id
_entity_poly.type
_entity_poly.pdbx_seq_one_letter_code
_entity_poly.pdbx_strand_id
1 'polypeptide(L)'
;MSDNQINTSLNRRSMLTRAAALAAGTTAVSATASHAQDAAGSAKATGAVDAKQGRLNQSVCKWCFPKISLEDMAKEAASMGMVGIDLLDPKDFPTLKKHGLVCTMVQSHSLPNGLCDTKFHDECLEKMNVAIEATAAEGWKNVICFSGNARGID
;
A
#
# COMPACT_ATOMS: atom_id res chain seq x y z
N MET A 1 -48.03 17.70 -23.17
CA MET A 1 -47.09 18.13 -22.10
C MET A 1 -46.07 17.02 -21.94
N SER A 2 -44.92 17.19 -22.57
CA SER A 2 -43.87 16.17 -22.62
C SER A 2 -42.71 16.66 -21.80
N ASP A 3 -42.47 15.98 -20.67
CA ASP A 3 -41.29 16.22 -19.84
C ASP A 3 -40.06 15.55 -20.47
N ASN A 4 -39.20 16.41 -20.99
CA ASN A 4 -37.92 16.01 -21.55
C ASN A 4 -36.86 15.93 -20.43
N GLN A 5 -36.67 14.75 -19.83
CA GLN A 5 -35.62 14.47 -18.84
C GLN A 5 -34.29 14.36 -19.58
N ILE A 6 -33.48 15.40 -19.47
CA ILE A 6 -32.09 15.39 -19.96
C ILE A 6 -31.22 14.59 -19.01
N ASN A 7 -30.98 13.35 -19.37
CA ASN A 7 -30.02 12.47 -18.66
C ASN A 7 -28.59 12.86 -19.08
N THR A 8 -27.95 13.75 -18.32
CA THR A 8 -26.53 14.08 -18.49
C THR A 8 -25.67 13.08 -17.72
N SER A 9 -25.31 12.00 -18.38
CA SER A 9 -24.27 11.10 -17.89
C SER A 9 -22.92 11.84 -17.87
N LEU A 10 -22.45 12.17 -16.68
CA LEU A 10 -21.13 12.78 -16.46
C LEU A 10 -20.04 11.74 -16.76
N ASN A 11 -19.43 11.83 -17.93
CA ASN A 11 -18.31 10.98 -18.31
C ASN A 11 -17.01 11.52 -17.69
N ARG A 12 -16.16 10.63 -17.15
CA ARG A 12 -14.86 10.97 -16.52
C ARG A 12 -13.96 11.86 -17.39
N ARG A 13 -14.09 11.81 -18.70
CA ARG A 13 -13.36 12.68 -19.63
C ARG A 13 -13.83 14.14 -19.62
N SER A 14 -15.10 14.42 -19.32
CA SER A 14 -15.63 15.79 -19.27
C SER A 14 -15.27 16.54 -17.99
N MET A 15 -14.85 15.86 -16.92
CA MET A 15 -14.35 16.52 -15.71
C MET A 15 -12.93 17.07 -15.89
N LEU A 16 -12.08 16.42 -16.67
CA LEU A 16 -10.70 16.85 -16.88
C LEU A 16 -10.57 18.09 -17.80
N THR A 17 -11.52 18.30 -18.69
CA THR A 17 -11.52 19.47 -19.61
C THR A 17 -12.08 20.74 -18.97
N ARG A 18 -12.86 20.65 -17.90
CA ARG A 18 -13.38 21.84 -17.20
C ARG A 18 -12.44 22.45 -16.18
N ALA A 19 -11.38 21.72 -15.76
CA ALA A 19 -10.37 22.22 -14.83
C ALA A 19 -9.30 23.13 -15.49
N ALA A 20 -9.21 23.14 -16.83
CA ALA A 20 -8.17 23.87 -17.56
C ALA A 20 -8.56 25.31 -18.00
N ALA A 21 -9.80 25.74 -17.75
CA ALA A 21 -10.32 27.02 -18.32
C ALA A 21 -10.44 28.15 -17.29
N LEU A 22 -9.92 28.03 -16.05
CA LEU A 22 -10.07 29.04 -14.98
C LEU A 22 -8.76 29.56 -14.42
N ALA A 23 -7.68 29.53 -15.18
CA ALA A 23 -6.39 30.08 -14.76
C ALA A 23 -5.94 31.24 -15.68
N ALA A 24 -6.71 32.33 -15.69
CA ALA A 24 -6.20 33.61 -16.17
C ALA A 24 -6.97 34.74 -15.46
N GLY A 25 -6.33 35.37 -14.49
CA GLY A 25 -6.76 36.69 -14.00
C GLY A 25 -6.66 36.90 -12.49
N THR A 26 -5.70 37.76 -12.12
CA THR A 26 -5.60 38.69 -10.99
C THR A 26 -4.75 38.31 -9.78
N THR A 27 -3.59 38.93 -9.74
CA THR A 27 -2.83 39.66 -8.69
C THR A 27 -3.11 39.40 -7.20
N ALA A 28 -2.02 38.97 -6.53
CA ALA A 28 -1.49 39.37 -5.23
C ALA A 28 -2.44 39.68 -4.05
N VAL A 29 -2.45 38.77 -3.06
CA VAL A 29 -2.33 39.13 -1.64
C VAL A 29 -1.58 38.02 -0.91
N SER A 30 -0.49 38.37 -0.24
CA SER A 30 0.30 37.54 0.66
C SER A 30 -0.54 37.17 1.89
N ALA A 31 -0.71 35.88 2.13
CA ALA A 31 -1.08 35.35 3.46
C ALA A 31 -0.27 34.08 3.68
N THR A 32 0.71 34.21 4.55
CA THR A 32 1.48 33.14 5.14
C THR A 32 0.57 32.19 5.90
N ALA A 33 0.32 31.03 5.34
CA ALA A 33 -0.16 29.87 6.09
C ALA A 33 0.88 28.76 5.91
N SER A 34 1.72 28.62 6.92
CA SER A 34 2.66 27.53 7.09
C SER A 34 1.87 26.22 7.27
N HIS A 35 1.70 25.47 6.19
CA HIS A 35 1.41 24.04 6.28
C HIS A 35 2.76 23.33 6.28
N ALA A 36 3.12 22.86 7.48
CA ALA A 36 4.18 21.90 7.65
C ALA A 36 3.79 20.65 6.85
N GLN A 37 4.32 20.52 5.65
CA GLN A 37 4.41 19.22 4.98
C GLN A 37 5.60 18.53 5.62
N ASP A 38 5.30 17.60 6.52
CA ASP A 38 6.28 16.67 7.04
C ASP A 38 6.95 15.97 5.85
N ALA A 39 8.18 16.36 5.65
CA ALA A 39 9.11 15.65 4.79
C ALA A 39 9.33 14.26 5.41
N ALA A 40 8.59 13.27 4.93
CA ALA A 40 8.97 11.87 5.08
C ALA A 40 10.34 11.74 4.40
N GLY A 41 11.40 11.74 5.21
CA GLY A 41 12.76 11.56 4.77
C GLY A 41 12.86 10.22 4.04
N SER A 42 12.95 10.31 2.71
CA SER A 42 13.38 9.20 1.88
C SER A 42 14.80 8.85 2.30
N ALA A 43 14.97 7.81 3.08
CA ALA A 43 16.26 7.20 3.31
C ALA A 43 16.81 6.77 1.95
N LYS A 44 17.72 7.56 1.42
CA LYS A 44 18.44 7.29 0.16
C LYS A 44 19.31 6.07 0.38
N ALA A 45 18.83 4.90 -0.03
CA ALA A 45 19.64 3.71 -0.09
C ALA A 45 20.76 3.95 -1.10
N THR A 46 22.01 4.12 -0.59
CA THR A 46 23.22 4.20 -1.38
C THR A 46 23.61 2.80 -1.87
N GLY A 47 23.09 2.43 -3.01
CA GLY A 47 23.43 1.23 -3.74
C GLY A 47 22.80 1.36 -5.11
N ALA A 48 23.49 2.12 -6.00
CA ALA A 48 22.99 2.35 -7.35
C ALA A 48 23.02 1.06 -8.16
N VAL A 49 21.89 0.40 -8.27
CA VAL A 49 21.50 -0.30 -9.47
C VAL A 49 20.59 0.68 -10.20
N ASP A 50 20.94 1.04 -11.43
CA ASP A 50 20.05 1.78 -12.33
C ASP A 50 18.81 0.92 -12.64
N ALA A 51 18.01 0.68 -11.61
CA ALA A 51 16.72 0.10 -11.75
C ALA A 51 15.87 1.15 -12.48
N LYS A 52 15.45 0.86 -13.69
CA LYS A 52 14.44 1.63 -14.39
C LYS A 52 13.23 1.73 -13.46
N GLN A 53 13.17 2.81 -12.69
CA GLN A 53 12.01 3.11 -11.87
C GLN A 53 10.84 3.25 -12.84
N GLY A 54 10.07 2.18 -12.94
CA GLY A 54 8.87 2.16 -13.74
C GLY A 54 7.88 3.19 -13.20
N ARG A 55 6.97 3.64 -14.04
CA ARG A 55 5.89 4.56 -13.65
C ARG A 55 4.92 3.95 -12.61
N LEU A 56 5.01 2.66 -12.38
CA LEU A 56 4.15 1.90 -11.45
C LEU A 56 5.00 1.32 -10.33
N ASN A 57 4.58 1.52 -9.10
CA ASN A 57 5.11 0.80 -7.94
C ASN A 57 4.55 -0.62 -7.96
N GLN A 58 5.43 -1.60 -8.07
CA GLN A 58 5.07 -3.02 -8.12
C GLN A 58 5.66 -3.76 -6.93
N SER A 59 4.96 -4.78 -6.46
CA SER A 59 5.43 -5.72 -5.45
C SER A 59 5.17 -7.16 -5.88
N VAL A 60 5.80 -8.11 -5.19
CA VAL A 60 5.65 -9.54 -5.43
C VAL A 60 5.24 -10.24 -4.14
N CYS A 61 4.37 -11.24 -4.25
CA CYS A 61 3.92 -12.02 -3.10
C CYS A 61 4.81 -13.25 -2.89
N LYS A 62 5.37 -13.39 -1.67
CA LYS A 62 6.31 -14.48 -1.32
C LYS A 62 5.68 -15.87 -1.43
N TRP A 63 4.45 -16.03 -1.00
CA TRP A 63 3.81 -17.36 -0.98
C TRP A 63 3.58 -17.97 -2.37
N CYS A 64 3.54 -17.14 -3.43
CA CYS A 64 3.46 -17.63 -4.81
C CYS A 64 4.73 -18.37 -5.26
N PHE A 65 5.83 -18.19 -4.54
CA PHE A 65 7.13 -18.72 -4.87
C PHE A 65 7.77 -19.48 -3.69
N PRO A 66 7.17 -20.60 -3.24
CA PRO A 66 7.59 -21.28 -2.01
C PRO A 66 9.01 -21.85 -2.09
N LYS A 67 9.50 -22.15 -3.29
CA LYS A 67 10.83 -22.73 -3.53
C LYS A 67 11.96 -21.70 -3.56
N ILE A 68 11.66 -20.41 -3.68
CA ILE A 68 12.66 -19.34 -3.71
C ILE A 68 12.88 -18.85 -2.30
N SER A 69 14.12 -18.70 -1.83
CA SER A 69 14.41 -18.12 -0.52
C SER A 69 13.96 -16.65 -0.49
N LEU A 70 13.67 -16.12 0.70
CA LEU A 70 13.30 -14.70 0.81
C LEU A 70 14.46 -13.78 0.41
N GLU A 71 15.69 -14.17 0.75
CA GLU A 71 16.90 -13.42 0.38
C GLU A 71 17.07 -13.33 -1.14
N ASP A 72 16.95 -14.45 -1.86
CA ASP A 72 17.06 -14.48 -3.32
C ASP A 72 15.91 -13.69 -3.97
N MET A 73 14.69 -13.86 -3.46
CA MET A 73 13.53 -13.11 -3.95
C MET A 73 13.71 -11.60 -3.76
N ALA A 74 14.21 -11.18 -2.61
CA ALA A 74 14.43 -9.76 -2.32
C ALA A 74 15.50 -9.17 -3.26
N LYS A 75 16.58 -9.91 -3.48
CA LYS A 75 17.62 -9.51 -4.42
C LYS A 75 17.08 -9.36 -5.85
N GLU A 76 16.33 -10.34 -6.33
CA GLU A 76 15.77 -10.30 -7.69
C GLU A 76 14.69 -9.21 -7.82
N ALA A 77 13.80 -9.06 -6.84
CA ALA A 77 12.79 -8.01 -6.83
C ALA A 77 13.42 -6.62 -6.88
N ALA A 78 14.47 -6.39 -6.10
CA ALA A 78 15.21 -5.13 -6.12
C ALA A 78 15.87 -4.89 -7.49
N SER A 79 16.47 -5.93 -8.10
CA SER A 79 17.11 -5.83 -9.43
C SER A 79 16.10 -5.47 -10.54
N MET A 80 14.84 -5.92 -10.40
CA MET A 80 13.75 -5.60 -11.32
C MET A 80 13.10 -4.24 -11.05
N GLY A 81 13.55 -3.49 -10.03
CA GLY A 81 12.98 -2.20 -9.67
C GLY A 81 11.62 -2.28 -8.95
N MET A 82 11.30 -3.42 -8.35
CA MET A 82 10.12 -3.55 -7.49
C MET A 82 10.32 -2.77 -6.19
N VAL A 83 9.22 -2.29 -5.61
CA VAL A 83 9.27 -1.52 -4.36
C VAL A 83 9.21 -2.42 -3.11
N GLY A 84 8.72 -3.64 -3.22
CA GLY A 84 8.58 -4.49 -2.05
C GLY A 84 8.10 -5.91 -2.31
N ILE A 85 7.92 -6.63 -1.20
CA ILE A 85 7.38 -7.99 -1.16
C ILE A 85 6.19 -8.00 -0.21
N ASP A 86 5.11 -8.70 -0.60
CA ASP A 86 3.86 -8.77 0.15
C ASP A 86 3.79 -9.99 1.06
N LEU A 87 2.93 -9.90 2.07
CA LEU A 87 2.47 -10.97 2.94
C LEU A 87 3.62 -11.65 3.69
N LEU A 88 4.43 -10.80 4.33
CA LEU A 88 5.53 -11.22 5.19
C LEU A 88 5.22 -10.91 6.65
N ASP A 89 5.83 -11.69 7.53
CA ASP A 89 5.82 -11.45 8.97
C ASP A 89 6.85 -10.38 9.36
N PRO A 90 6.67 -9.69 10.51
CA PRO A 90 7.64 -8.72 11.01
C PRO A 90 9.08 -9.23 11.15
N LYS A 91 9.27 -10.52 11.43
CA LYS A 91 10.58 -11.16 11.51
C LYS A 91 11.40 -11.11 10.22
N ASP A 92 10.71 -10.92 9.07
CA ASP A 92 11.30 -10.92 7.74
C ASP A 92 11.72 -9.51 7.28
N PHE A 93 11.33 -8.46 7.99
CA PHE A 93 11.61 -7.06 7.65
C PHE A 93 13.10 -6.73 7.48
N PRO A 94 14.02 -7.25 8.32
CA PRO A 94 15.45 -6.99 8.12
C PRO A 94 15.97 -7.42 6.76
N THR A 95 15.48 -8.54 6.21
CA THR A 95 15.84 -9.01 4.86
C THR A 95 15.42 -8.02 3.79
N LEU A 96 14.20 -7.50 3.87
CA LEU A 96 13.71 -6.49 2.92
C LEU A 96 14.54 -5.21 2.96
N LYS A 97 14.80 -4.70 4.17
CA LYS A 97 15.56 -3.47 4.39
C LYS A 97 16.98 -3.56 3.83
N LYS A 98 17.62 -4.72 3.93
CA LYS A 98 18.96 -4.99 3.38
C LYS A 98 19.00 -4.76 1.87
N HIS A 99 17.88 -5.01 1.16
CA HIS A 99 17.76 -4.82 -0.29
C HIS A 99 17.03 -3.54 -0.70
N GLY A 100 16.74 -2.64 0.26
CA GLY A 100 16.04 -1.39 -0.01
C GLY A 100 14.55 -1.55 -0.34
N LEU A 101 13.97 -2.70 0.01
CA LEU A 101 12.56 -3.02 -0.20
C LEU A 101 11.73 -2.77 1.05
N VAL A 102 10.41 -2.66 0.88
CA VAL A 102 9.44 -2.58 1.97
C VAL A 102 8.50 -3.79 1.95
N CYS A 103 7.87 -4.10 3.08
CA CYS A 103 6.69 -4.97 3.04
C CYS A 103 5.48 -4.11 2.69
N THR A 104 4.97 -4.27 1.48
CA THR A 104 3.88 -3.44 0.97
C THR A 104 2.53 -3.81 1.57
N MET A 105 2.40 -5.03 2.09
CA MET A 105 1.24 -5.55 2.81
C MET A 105 1.72 -6.54 3.87
N VAL A 106 1.71 -6.16 5.13
CA VAL A 106 2.14 -7.01 6.25
C VAL A 106 1.04 -8.00 6.62
N GLN A 107 1.40 -9.26 6.81
CA GLN A 107 0.46 -10.29 7.25
C GLN A 107 0.20 -10.16 8.75
N SER A 108 -1.07 -10.26 9.18
CA SER A 108 -1.44 -10.29 10.58
C SER A 108 -1.66 -11.73 11.09
N HIS A 109 -2.71 -12.36 10.65
CA HIS A 109 -3.10 -13.70 11.10
C HIS A 109 -3.33 -14.65 9.92
N SER A 110 -3.60 -15.94 10.21
CA SER A 110 -3.78 -16.93 9.17
C SER A 110 -5.09 -16.76 8.41
N LEU A 111 -5.08 -17.04 7.10
CA LEU A 111 -6.25 -16.93 6.24
C LEU A 111 -7.42 -17.83 6.68
N PRO A 112 -7.23 -19.10 7.13
CA PRO A 112 -8.34 -19.95 7.55
C PRO A 112 -9.02 -19.55 8.85
N ASN A 113 -8.29 -18.95 9.79
CA ASN A 113 -8.78 -18.54 11.11
C ASN A 113 -8.89 -17.02 11.11
N GLY A 114 -10.09 -16.50 10.97
CA GLY A 114 -10.30 -15.08 10.82
C GLY A 114 -11.52 -14.57 11.58
N LEU A 115 -11.88 -13.34 11.30
CA LEU A 115 -12.85 -12.57 12.07
C LEU A 115 -14.32 -13.01 11.88
N CYS A 116 -14.64 -13.92 10.95
CA CYS A 116 -15.99 -14.45 10.83
C CYS A 116 -16.38 -15.44 11.94
N ASP A 117 -15.40 -15.96 12.68
CA ASP A 117 -15.63 -16.91 13.79
C ASP A 117 -15.14 -16.29 15.10
N THR A 118 -16.06 -16.00 16.01
CA THR A 118 -15.79 -15.30 17.27
C THR A 118 -14.75 -15.98 18.15
N LYS A 119 -14.58 -17.30 18.02
CA LYS A 119 -13.57 -18.04 18.79
C LYS A 119 -12.13 -17.65 18.46
N PHE A 120 -11.91 -17.02 17.30
CA PHE A 120 -10.59 -16.56 16.86
C PHE A 120 -10.37 -15.07 17.09
N HIS A 121 -11.36 -14.31 17.59
CA HIS A 121 -11.26 -12.87 17.70
C HIS A 121 -10.06 -12.43 18.54
N ASP A 122 -9.87 -12.98 19.74
CA ASP A 122 -8.79 -12.58 20.64
C ASP A 122 -7.43 -12.82 19.99
N GLU A 123 -7.23 -14.02 19.42
CA GLU A 123 -5.98 -14.35 18.71
C GLU A 123 -5.75 -13.45 17.50
N CYS A 124 -6.79 -13.19 16.71
CA CYS A 124 -6.69 -12.32 15.52
C CYS A 124 -6.36 -10.89 15.91
N LEU A 125 -7.01 -10.34 16.94
CA LEU A 125 -6.80 -8.98 17.40
C LEU A 125 -5.38 -8.81 17.97
N GLU A 126 -4.89 -9.77 18.75
CA GLU A 126 -3.52 -9.74 19.28
C GLU A 126 -2.50 -9.70 18.12
N LYS A 127 -2.62 -10.62 17.17
CA LYS A 127 -1.73 -10.68 16.01
C LYS A 127 -1.81 -9.44 15.13
N MET A 128 -3.01 -8.89 14.94
CA MET A 128 -3.21 -7.64 14.21
C MET A 128 -2.50 -6.48 14.90
N ASN A 129 -2.61 -6.35 16.21
CA ASN A 129 -1.95 -5.30 16.97
C ASN A 129 -0.42 -5.40 16.83
N VAL A 130 0.14 -6.59 16.99
CA VAL A 130 1.58 -6.83 16.80
C VAL A 130 2.02 -6.44 15.38
N ALA A 131 1.26 -6.83 14.36
CA ALA A 131 1.57 -6.49 12.98
C ALA A 131 1.46 -4.98 12.71
N ILE A 132 0.45 -4.31 13.27
CA ILE A 132 0.26 -2.86 13.14
C ILE A 132 1.42 -2.10 13.79
N GLU A 133 1.79 -2.44 15.02
CA GLU A 133 2.89 -1.80 15.73
C GLU A 133 4.22 -1.97 15.00
N ALA A 134 4.52 -3.19 14.55
CA ALA A 134 5.74 -3.46 13.78
C ALA A 134 5.76 -2.71 12.44
N THR A 135 4.62 -2.64 11.74
CA THR A 135 4.48 -1.92 10.47
C THR A 135 4.67 -0.41 10.67
N ALA A 136 4.07 0.14 11.72
CA ALA A 136 4.19 1.54 12.07
C ALA A 136 5.62 1.92 12.47
N ALA A 137 6.32 1.05 13.21
CA ALA A 137 7.72 1.27 13.60
C ALA A 137 8.66 1.39 12.39
N GLU A 138 8.36 0.70 11.27
CA GLU A 138 9.11 0.82 10.01
C GLU A 138 8.62 2.00 9.14
N GLY A 139 7.58 2.71 9.52
CA GLY A 139 6.97 3.77 8.72
C GLY A 139 6.19 3.24 7.52
N TRP A 140 5.86 1.95 7.49
CA TRP A 140 5.05 1.34 6.44
C TRP A 140 3.56 1.51 6.75
N LYS A 141 2.65 1.17 5.81
CA LYS A 141 1.27 1.67 5.90
C LYS A 141 0.19 0.60 5.94
N ASN A 142 0.47 -0.61 5.47
CA ASN A 142 -0.59 -1.57 5.20
C ASN A 142 -0.39 -2.87 5.97
N VAL A 143 -1.44 -3.27 6.69
CA VAL A 143 -1.57 -4.58 7.32
C VAL A 143 -2.83 -5.24 6.77
N ILE A 144 -2.75 -6.51 6.38
CA ILE A 144 -3.92 -7.27 5.93
C ILE A 144 -4.52 -8.06 7.08
N CYS A 145 -5.85 -8.10 7.13
CA CYS A 145 -6.60 -9.05 7.94
C CYS A 145 -7.51 -9.90 7.06
N PHE A 146 -7.89 -11.07 7.56
CA PHE A 146 -8.71 -12.02 6.83
C PHE A 146 -10.01 -12.29 7.57
N SER A 147 -11.09 -12.44 6.81
CA SER A 147 -12.39 -12.86 7.38
C SER A 147 -12.34 -14.28 7.94
N GLY A 148 -11.53 -15.15 7.37
CA GLY A 148 -11.52 -16.58 7.69
C GLY A 148 -12.42 -17.41 6.78
N ASN A 149 -12.42 -18.72 7.02
CA ASN A 149 -13.31 -19.66 6.33
C ASN A 149 -14.64 -19.76 7.06
N ALA A 150 -15.75 -19.72 6.34
CA ALA A 150 -17.11 -19.78 6.91
C ALA A 150 -17.39 -21.05 7.73
N ARG A 151 -16.82 -22.22 7.35
CA ARG A 151 -16.91 -23.49 8.10
C ARG A 151 -18.32 -23.87 8.60
N GLY A 152 -19.36 -23.49 7.84
CA GLY A 152 -20.75 -23.71 8.24
C GLY A 152 -21.25 -22.76 9.33
N ILE A 153 -20.63 -21.61 9.51
CA ILE A 153 -21.14 -20.52 10.31
C ILE A 153 -22.15 -19.76 9.44
N ASP A 154 -23.42 -19.72 9.90
CA ASP A 154 -24.51 -18.99 9.26
C ASP A 154 -24.49 -17.50 9.65
#